data_6839606af5c4452eda2cde5c6e1e75f3
#
_entry.id   6839606af5c4452eda2cde5c6e1e75f3
#
_cell.length_a   1.000
_cell.length_b   1.000
_cell.length_c   1.000
_cell.angle_alpha   90.00
_cell.angle_beta   90.00
_cell.angle_gamma   90.00
#
_symmetry.space_group_name_H-M   'P 1'
#
loop_
_entity.id
_entity.type
_entity.pdbx_description
1 polymer ?
#
loop_
_entity_poly.entity_id
_entity_poly.type
_entity_poly.pdbx_seq_one_letter_code
_entity_poly.pdbx_strand_id
1 'polypeptide(L)'
;MGYMIALNFEDGVTWFVDCASTDTVADAAYRMGLNIPLDCRDGACGTCKLFCEAGTHDAEAASGYALACQMRPRSDLVLQIAASSEVCKTKPAPFTATIAEVRHLFETTVLFTLEVNEKLAFLPGQYVNIEVPGTGQHRSYSFSSAPGATPEFLVRNIPGGLMTGFLATAQPGMAVTFTGPVGGFYLRPVERPVLMLAGGTGLAPFLSMLDQLTSTKHPIHLVYGVTKDADLAGLDRLDAVAARIPGFTYTTCVADPASPQARHGYVTQHLDGAPAGAFDLYLCGPPPMVEAVRDHFDAAGIIPVSFRTEKFNPSGV
;
A
#
# COMPACT_ATOMS: atom_id res chain seq x y z
N MET A 1 6.58 -35.25 1.58
CA MET A 1 5.86 -35.19 2.84
C MET A 1 5.05 -33.90 2.82
N GLY A 2 3.77 -33.91 3.17
CA GLY A 2 2.91 -32.73 3.21
C GLY A 2 2.59 -32.38 4.66
N TYR A 3 2.31 -31.12 4.89
CA TYR A 3 1.93 -30.57 6.19
C TYR A 3 0.63 -29.79 6.05
N MET A 4 -0.18 -29.78 7.10
CA MET A 4 -1.39 -28.98 7.16
C MET A 4 -1.08 -27.58 7.67
N ILE A 5 -1.49 -26.57 6.92
CA ILE A 5 -1.30 -25.15 7.26
C ILE A 5 -2.66 -24.56 7.58
N ALA A 6 -2.88 -24.13 8.82
CA ALA A 6 -4.04 -23.34 9.21
C ALA A 6 -3.74 -21.85 8.97
N LEU A 7 -4.48 -21.22 8.07
CA LEU A 7 -4.41 -19.80 7.76
C LEU A 7 -5.57 -19.09 8.47
N ASN A 8 -5.27 -18.35 9.53
CA ASN A 8 -6.20 -17.54 10.29
C ASN A 8 -6.23 -16.12 9.74
N PHE A 9 -7.35 -15.69 9.20
CA PHE A 9 -7.54 -14.38 8.62
C PHE A 9 -8.08 -13.36 9.65
N GLU A 10 -7.86 -12.07 9.41
CA GLU A 10 -8.28 -10.98 10.31
C GLU A 10 -9.81 -10.88 10.48
N ASP A 11 -10.60 -11.49 9.58
CA ASP A 11 -12.08 -11.60 9.67
C ASP A 11 -12.56 -12.82 10.48
N GLY A 12 -11.64 -13.52 11.15
CA GLY A 12 -11.94 -14.68 11.99
C GLY A 12 -12.17 -15.98 11.23
N VAL A 13 -12.04 -15.99 9.91
CA VAL A 13 -12.12 -17.18 9.06
C VAL A 13 -10.81 -17.95 9.11
N THR A 14 -10.88 -19.29 9.18
CA THR A 14 -9.71 -20.17 9.07
C THR A 14 -9.83 -21.04 7.83
N TRP A 15 -8.77 -21.07 7.03
CA TRP A 15 -8.62 -22.00 5.91
C TRP A 15 -7.49 -22.98 6.18
N PHE A 16 -7.69 -24.23 5.74
CA PHE A 16 -6.67 -25.26 5.82
C PHE A 16 -6.10 -25.55 4.43
N VAL A 17 -4.78 -25.56 4.33
CA VAL A 17 -4.04 -25.72 3.08
C VAL A 17 -3.04 -26.86 3.23
N ASP A 18 -3.08 -27.83 2.31
CA ASP A 18 -2.03 -28.85 2.20
C ASP A 18 -0.80 -28.24 1.52
N CYS A 19 0.35 -28.28 2.19
CA CYS A 19 1.62 -27.74 1.71
C CYS A 19 2.70 -28.82 1.72
N ALA A 20 3.27 -29.12 0.55
CA ALA A 20 4.42 -29.99 0.50
C ALA A 20 5.64 -29.33 1.15
N SER A 21 6.53 -30.14 1.76
CA SER A 21 7.75 -29.61 2.41
C SER A 21 8.71 -28.87 1.47
N THR A 22 8.51 -29.00 0.15
CA THR A 22 9.28 -28.33 -0.91
C THR A 22 8.64 -27.03 -1.38
N ASP A 23 7.37 -26.82 -1.10
CA ASP A 23 6.59 -25.68 -1.56
C ASP A 23 6.60 -24.56 -0.55
N THR A 24 6.49 -23.32 -1.04
CA THR A 24 6.24 -22.20 -0.15
C THR A 24 4.77 -22.19 0.29
N VAL A 25 4.52 -21.64 1.47
CA VAL A 25 3.14 -21.43 1.97
C VAL A 25 2.32 -20.60 0.97
N ALA A 26 2.93 -19.56 0.37
CA ALA A 26 2.26 -18.72 -0.61
C ALA A 26 1.83 -19.51 -1.86
N ASP A 27 2.69 -20.37 -2.39
CA ASP A 27 2.39 -21.16 -3.58
C ASP A 27 1.34 -22.25 -3.30
N ALA A 28 1.42 -22.89 -2.12
CA ALA A 28 0.42 -23.87 -1.69
C ALA A 28 -0.97 -23.20 -1.54
N ALA A 29 -1.05 -22.06 -0.87
CA ALA A 29 -2.29 -21.29 -0.73
C ALA A 29 -2.84 -20.88 -2.10
N TYR A 30 -1.99 -20.39 -3.00
CA TYR A 30 -2.39 -19.95 -4.34
C TYR A 30 -3.00 -21.10 -5.18
N ARG A 31 -2.44 -22.31 -5.10
CA ARG A 31 -3.02 -23.50 -5.76
C ARG A 31 -4.42 -23.84 -5.23
N MET A 32 -4.66 -23.61 -3.94
CA MET A 32 -5.97 -23.82 -3.28
C MET A 32 -6.96 -22.66 -3.51
N GLY A 33 -6.58 -21.66 -4.34
CA GLY A 33 -7.46 -20.54 -4.65
C GLY A 33 -7.34 -19.36 -3.70
N LEU A 34 -6.37 -19.36 -2.79
CA LEU A 34 -6.11 -18.27 -1.84
C LEU A 34 -4.86 -17.50 -2.26
N ASN A 35 -5.04 -16.24 -2.59
CA ASN A 35 -3.96 -15.33 -2.90
C ASN A 35 -3.56 -14.55 -1.64
N ILE A 36 -2.66 -15.10 -0.82
CA ILE A 36 -2.05 -14.33 0.28
C ILE A 36 -1.40 -13.10 -0.34
N PRO A 37 -1.64 -11.88 0.18
CA PRO A 37 -1.04 -10.67 -0.39
C PRO A 37 0.47 -10.82 -0.55
N LEU A 38 0.95 -10.82 -1.77
CA LEU A 38 2.37 -10.90 -2.12
C LEU A 38 2.62 -10.20 -3.46
N ASP A 39 3.87 -9.84 -3.71
CA ASP A 39 4.28 -9.16 -4.94
C ASP A 39 5.57 -9.74 -5.53
N CYS A 40 6.72 -9.46 -4.93
CA CYS A 40 8.04 -9.78 -5.50
C CYS A 40 8.36 -11.28 -5.60
N ARG A 41 7.84 -12.11 -4.72
CA ARG A 41 8.14 -13.55 -4.56
C ARG A 41 9.59 -13.90 -4.21
N ASP A 42 10.46 -12.92 -4.08
CA ASP A 42 11.89 -13.05 -3.75
C ASP A 42 12.25 -12.69 -2.30
N GLY A 43 11.25 -12.23 -1.53
CA GLY A 43 11.43 -11.86 -0.12
C GLY A 43 11.78 -10.39 0.12
N ALA A 44 11.94 -9.56 -0.93
CA ALA A 44 12.39 -8.18 -0.78
C ALA A 44 11.30 -7.21 -0.32
N CYS A 45 10.05 -7.33 -0.84
CA CYS A 45 9.01 -6.32 -0.62
C CYS A 45 8.35 -6.38 0.75
N GLY A 46 8.34 -7.55 1.40
CA GLY A 46 7.70 -7.73 2.72
C GLY A 46 6.17 -7.79 2.70
N THR A 47 5.52 -7.68 1.54
CA THR A 47 4.05 -7.67 1.40
C THR A 47 3.39 -8.94 1.95
N CYS A 48 4.06 -10.09 1.81
CA CYS A 48 3.57 -11.39 2.27
C CYS A 48 3.99 -11.74 3.71
N LYS A 49 4.30 -10.74 4.53
CA LYS A 49 4.66 -10.93 5.93
C LYS A 49 3.46 -11.44 6.71
N LEU A 50 3.66 -12.52 7.47
CA LEU A 50 2.66 -13.12 8.33
C LEU A 50 3.29 -13.53 9.67
N PHE A 51 2.44 -13.77 10.66
CA PHE A 51 2.89 -14.22 11.98
C PHE A 51 2.70 -15.73 12.10
N CYS A 52 3.76 -16.46 12.49
CA CYS A 52 3.70 -17.89 12.79
C CYS A 52 3.38 -18.06 14.28
N GLU A 53 2.14 -18.49 14.57
CA GLU A 53 1.67 -18.71 15.93
C GLU A 53 2.16 -20.07 16.47
N ALA A 54 2.20 -21.08 15.61
CA ALA A 54 2.64 -22.41 15.98
C ALA A 54 3.27 -23.17 14.79
N GLY A 55 4.17 -24.09 15.12
CA GLY A 55 4.87 -24.94 14.16
C GLY A 55 6.29 -24.47 13.85
N THR A 56 6.96 -25.19 12.92
CA THR A 56 8.34 -24.92 12.50
C THR A 56 8.45 -24.82 10.98
N HIS A 57 9.28 -23.93 10.51
CA HIS A 57 9.52 -23.66 9.09
C HIS A 57 11.00 -23.26 8.85
N ASP A 58 11.42 -23.17 7.58
CA ASP A 58 12.80 -22.88 7.20
C ASP A 58 13.10 -21.40 6.93
N ALA A 59 12.07 -20.55 6.82
CA ALA A 59 12.26 -19.13 6.57
C ALA A 59 12.87 -18.42 7.80
N GLU A 60 13.68 -17.39 7.54
CA GLU A 60 14.11 -16.48 8.61
C GLU A 60 12.89 -15.80 9.23
N ALA A 61 12.82 -15.82 10.55
CA ALA A 61 11.76 -15.23 11.32
C ALA A 61 12.32 -14.23 12.32
N ALA A 62 11.78 -13.02 12.33
CA ALA A 62 12.05 -12.02 13.35
C ALA A 62 10.80 -11.85 14.23
N SER A 63 10.92 -12.13 15.52
CA SER A 63 9.80 -12.00 16.48
C SER A 63 8.53 -12.75 16.04
N GLY A 64 8.68 -13.97 15.48
CA GLY A 64 7.57 -14.80 15.00
C GLY A 64 7.00 -14.42 13.62
N TYR A 65 7.51 -13.37 12.99
CA TYR A 65 7.11 -12.98 11.64
C TYR A 65 8.04 -13.54 10.58
N ALA A 66 7.44 -14.07 9.51
CA ALA A 66 8.17 -14.59 8.35
C ALA A 66 7.43 -14.24 7.04
N LEU A 67 8.07 -14.47 5.90
CA LEU A 67 7.53 -14.15 4.59
C LEU A 67 6.94 -15.42 3.94
N ALA A 68 5.65 -15.42 3.63
CA ALA A 68 4.95 -16.57 3.07
C ALA A 68 5.57 -17.07 1.76
N CYS A 69 6.15 -16.19 0.95
CA CYS A 69 6.82 -16.55 -0.31
C CYS A 69 8.19 -17.22 -0.11
N GLN A 70 8.75 -17.22 1.09
CA GLN A 70 10.01 -17.86 1.44
C GLN A 70 9.81 -19.03 2.42
N MET A 71 8.65 -19.12 3.06
CA MET A 71 8.35 -20.07 4.12
C MET A 71 7.99 -21.45 3.57
N ARG A 72 8.81 -22.47 3.89
CA ARG A 72 8.48 -23.88 3.67
C ARG A 72 8.26 -24.57 4.99
N PRO A 73 7.19 -25.37 5.13
CA PRO A 73 6.87 -26.01 6.41
C PRO A 73 7.84 -27.15 6.75
N ARG A 74 8.13 -27.29 8.04
CA ARG A 74 8.84 -28.41 8.65
C ARG A 74 7.96 -29.21 9.61
N SER A 75 6.80 -28.65 9.96
CA SER A 75 5.69 -29.28 10.68
C SER A 75 4.38 -28.67 10.19
N ASP A 76 3.25 -29.12 10.73
CA ASP A 76 1.99 -28.37 10.62
C ASP A 76 2.18 -26.95 11.20
N LEU A 77 1.55 -25.95 10.55
CA LEU A 77 1.69 -24.54 10.93
C LEU A 77 0.32 -23.93 11.26
N VAL A 78 0.34 -22.97 12.20
CA VAL A 78 -0.75 -22.02 12.43
C VAL A 78 -0.25 -20.62 12.14
N LEU A 79 -0.85 -19.95 11.15
CA LEU A 79 -0.37 -18.68 10.61
C LEU A 79 -1.47 -17.62 10.68
N GLN A 80 -1.12 -16.42 11.15
CA GLN A 80 -1.99 -15.24 11.15
C GLN A 80 -1.76 -14.41 9.89
N ILE A 81 -2.80 -14.19 9.10
CA ILE A 81 -2.78 -13.44 7.85
C ILE A 81 -3.39 -12.05 8.10
N ALA A 82 -2.62 -11.00 7.88
CA ALA A 82 -3.08 -9.61 8.04
C ALA A 82 -3.91 -9.13 6.83
N ALA A 83 -4.89 -9.93 6.44
CA ALA A 83 -5.87 -9.66 5.38
C ALA A 83 -7.16 -10.41 5.69
N SER A 84 -8.29 -9.97 5.10
CA SER A 84 -9.54 -10.74 5.17
C SER A 84 -9.51 -11.92 4.19
N SER A 85 -10.26 -12.97 4.50
CA SER A 85 -10.37 -14.14 3.65
C SER A 85 -10.94 -13.80 2.26
N GLU A 86 -11.87 -12.86 2.17
CA GLU A 86 -12.47 -12.42 0.91
C GLU A 86 -11.46 -11.76 -0.03
N VAL A 87 -10.55 -10.93 0.51
CA VAL A 87 -9.46 -10.32 -0.27
C VAL A 87 -8.55 -11.40 -0.85
N CYS A 88 -8.25 -12.43 -0.06
CA CYS A 88 -7.39 -13.51 -0.50
C CYS A 88 -8.03 -14.47 -1.51
N LYS A 89 -9.35 -14.42 -1.72
CA LYS A 89 -10.04 -15.15 -2.79
C LYS A 89 -9.87 -14.47 -4.16
N THR A 90 -9.53 -13.17 -4.18
CA THR A 90 -9.34 -12.42 -5.42
C THR A 90 -7.93 -12.62 -5.95
N LYS A 91 -7.82 -13.17 -7.16
CA LYS A 91 -6.53 -13.30 -7.85
C LYS A 91 -6.29 -12.10 -8.73
N PRO A 92 -5.05 -11.56 -8.77
CA PRO A 92 -4.69 -10.56 -9.76
C PRO A 92 -4.93 -11.07 -11.19
N ALA A 93 -5.51 -10.23 -12.02
CA ALA A 93 -5.79 -10.54 -13.41
C ALA A 93 -5.07 -9.54 -14.34
N PRO A 94 -4.72 -9.94 -15.58
CA PRO A 94 -4.22 -9.01 -16.57
C PRO A 94 -5.38 -8.16 -17.11
N PHE A 95 -5.12 -6.88 -17.36
CA PHE A 95 -6.02 -5.92 -17.95
C PHE A 95 -5.35 -5.20 -19.11
N THR A 96 -6.13 -4.88 -20.13
CA THR A 96 -5.75 -3.93 -21.18
C THR A 96 -6.50 -2.63 -20.96
N ALA A 97 -5.79 -1.51 -21.05
CA ALA A 97 -6.33 -0.18 -20.85
C ALA A 97 -5.73 0.79 -21.87
N THR A 98 -6.27 1.99 -21.94
CA THR A 98 -5.68 3.10 -22.68
C THR A 98 -5.44 4.28 -21.74
N ILE A 99 -4.41 5.08 -22.05
CA ILE A 99 -4.22 6.38 -21.40
C ILE A 99 -5.44 7.24 -21.72
N ALA A 100 -6.13 7.73 -20.69
CA ALA A 100 -7.21 8.68 -20.84
C ALA A 100 -6.67 10.12 -20.75
N GLU A 101 -5.83 10.39 -19.77
CA GLU A 101 -5.21 11.70 -19.54
C GLU A 101 -3.85 11.55 -18.86
N VAL A 102 -2.94 12.47 -19.15
CA VAL A 102 -1.68 12.67 -18.39
C VAL A 102 -1.58 14.13 -18.02
N ARG A 103 -1.42 14.42 -16.73
CA ARG A 103 -1.24 15.80 -16.20
C ARG A 103 0.05 15.87 -15.42
N HIS A 104 0.94 16.75 -15.83
CA HIS A 104 2.11 17.15 -15.03
C HIS A 104 1.62 18.15 -13.98
N LEU A 105 1.39 17.69 -12.74
CA LEU A 105 0.93 18.56 -11.66
C LEU A 105 2.05 19.50 -11.22
N PHE A 106 3.27 18.95 -11.10
CA PHE A 106 4.50 19.65 -10.74
C PHE A 106 5.68 19.01 -11.46
N GLU A 107 6.87 19.61 -11.33
CA GLU A 107 8.10 19.06 -11.90
C GLU A 107 8.36 17.62 -11.42
N THR A 108 8.00 17.32 -10.16
CA THR A 108 8.28 16.04 -9.49
C THR A 108 7.10 15.07 -9.49
N THR A 109 5.92 15.50 -9.97
CA THR A 109 4.68 14.71 -9.81
C THR A 109 3.83 14.72 -11.07
N VAL A 110 3.50 13.53 -11.55
CA VAL A 110 2.60 13.29 -12.68
C VAL A 110 1.36 12.53 -12.17
N LEU A 111 0.21 12.95 -12.62
CA LEU A 111 -1.05 12.24 -12.47
C LEU A 111 -1.46 11.71 -13.84
N PHE A 112 -1.87 10.45 -13.91
CA PHE A 112 -2.45 9.91 -15.12
C PHE A 112 -3.65 9.04 -14.82
N THR A 113 -4.56 8.94 -15.78
CA THR A 113 -5.77 8.13 -15.70
C THR A 113 -5.82 7.11 -16.84
N LEU A 114 -6.47 5.98 -16.55
CA LEU A 114 -6.65 4.90 -17.51
C LEU A 114 -8.13 4.68 -17.82
N GLU A 115 -8.44 4.46 -19.08
CA GLU A 115 -9.73 3.93 -19.50
C GLU A 115 -9.63 2.40 -19.59
N VAL A 116 -10.46 1.70 -18.80
CA VAL A 116 -10.49 0.25 -18.70
C VAL A 116 -11.87 -0.21 -19.12
N ASN A 117 -11.95 -1.04 -20.16
CA ASN A 117 -13.23 -1.51 -20.70
C ASN A 117 -13.87 -2.63 -19.86
N GLU A 118 -13.10 -3.27 -18.98
CA GLU A 118 -13.55 -4.36 -18.13
C GLU A 118 -13.84 -3.84 -16.73
N LYS A 119 -14.70 -4.57 -15.98
CA LYS A 119 -14.98 -4.24 -14.60
C LYS A 119 -13.73 -4.48 -13.75
N LEU A 120 -13.11 -3.40 -13.27
CA LEU A 120 -11.99 -3.41 -12.35
C LEU A 120 -12.52 -3.22 -10.92
N ALA A 121 -12.47 -4.28 -10.12
CA ALA A 121 -12.82 -4.23 -8.70
C ALA A 121 -11.55 -4.27 -7.86
N PHE A 122 -11.37 -3.29 -6.99
CA PHE A 122 -10.26 -3.21 -6.06
C PHE A 122 -10.69 -2.64 -4.71
N LEU A 123 -9.86 -2.80 -3.68
CA LEU A 123 -10.05 -2.14 -2.40
C LEU A 123 -9.22 -0.86 -2.35
N PRO A 124 -9.75 0.23 -1.74
CA PRO A 124 -9.02 1.49 -1.60
C PRO A 124 -7.68 1.27 -0.89
N GLY A 125 -6.59 1.64 -1.57
CA GLY A 125 -5.23 1.44 -1.10
C GLY A 125 -4.46 0.33 -1.80
N GLN A 126 -5.12 -0.55 -2.55
CA GLN A 126 -4.45 -1.52 -3.42
C GLN A 126 -3.75 -0.83 -4.60
N TYR A 127 -2.91 -1.59 -5.29
CA TYR A 127 -2.11 -1.14 -6.42
C TYR A 127 -2.18 -2.11 -7.61
N VAL A 128 -1.62 -1.72 -8.72
CA VAL A 128 -1.44 -2.52 -9.93
C VAL A 128 0.01 -2.51 -10.37
N ASN A 129 0.43 -3.54 -11.10
CA ASN A 129 1.72 -3.62 -11.77
C ASN A 129 1.52 -3.28 -13.25
N ILE A 130 1.87 -2.05 -13.65
CA ILE A 130 1.72 -1.55 -15.02
C ILE A 130 3.00 -1.86 -15.80
N GLU A 131 2.85 -2.52 -16.94
CA GLU A 131 3.94 -2.69 -17.88
C GLU A 131 4.32 -1.35 -18.51
N VAL A 132 5.60 -1.03 -18.50
CA VAL A 132 6.10 0.13 -19.26
C VAL A 132 6.15 -0.26 -20.73
N PRO A 133 5.33 0.35 -21.61
CA PRO A 133 5.18 -0.09 -22.97
C PRO A 133 6.50 -0.24 -23.74
N GLY A 134 6.66 -1.40 -24.40
CA GLY A 134 7.83 -1.72 -25.20
C GLY A 134 9.09 -2.13 -24.43
N THR A 135 9.01 -2.28 -23.09
CA THR A 135 10.20 -2.62 -22.27
C THR A 135 10.13 -3.99 -21.60
N GLY A 136 8.94 -4.56 -21.46
CA GLY A 136 8.70 -5.77 -20.67
C GLY A 136 8.90 -5.59 -19.16
N GLN A 137 9.17 -4.38 -18.71
CA GLN A 137 9.33 -4.06 -17.29
C GLN A 137 8.03 -3.53 -16.70
N HIS A 138 7.79 -3.83 -15.43
CA HIS A 138 6.59 -3.39 -14.71
C HIS A 138 6.96 -2.39 -13.63
N ARG A 139 5.98 -1.51 -13.30
CA ARG A 139 6.07 -0.57 -12.17
C ARG A 139 4.77 -0.64 -11.38
N SER A 140 4.90 -0.65 -10.07
CA SER A 140 3.76 -0.71 -9.15
C SER A 140 3.25 0.68 -8.84
N TYR A 141 1.93 0.90 -8.99
CA TYR A 141 1.27 2.16 -8.69
C TYR A 141 -0.03 1.92 -7.94
N SER A 142 -0.15 2.55 -6.76
CA SER A 142 -1.38 2.51 -5.97
C SER A 142 -2.44 3.38 -6.64
N PHE A 143 -3.69 2.91 -6.61
CA PHE A 143 -4.81 3.73 -7.05
C PHE A 143 -4.92 4.98 -6.18
N SER A 144 -5.05 6.15 -6.81
CA SER A 144 -5.40 7.40 -6.14
C SER A 144 -6.88 7.75 -6.24
N SER A 145 -7.64 7.07 -7.11
CA SER A 145 -9.10 7.18 -7.23
C SER A 145 -9.82 6.15 -6.36
N ALA A 146 -11.10 6.40 -6.05
CA ALA A 146 -11.98 5.43 -5.42
C ALA A 146 -12.37 4.29 -6.37
N PRO A 147 -12.73 3.08 -5.86
CA PRO A 147 -13.31 2.03 -6.67
C PRO A 147 -14.56 2.49 -7.41
N GLY A 148 -14.68 2.10 -8.67
CA GLY A 148 -15.80 2.48 -9.56
C GLY A 148 -15.64 3.83 -10.27
N ALA A 149 -14.66 4.65 -9.88
CA ALA A 149 -14.22 5.80 -10.65
C ALA A 149 -13.18 5.41 -11.71
N THR A 150 -12.87 6.31 -12.63
CA THR A 150 -11.76 6.15 -13.57
C THR A 150 -10.46 5.89 -12.81
N PRO A 151 -9.73 4.78 -13.09
CA PRO A 151 -8.47 4.48 -12.43
C PRO A 151 -7.47 5.61 -12.60
N GLU A 152 -7.02 6.16 -11.48
CA GLU A 152 -6.10 7.28 -11.41
C GLU A 152 -4.87 6.92 -10.60
N PHE A 153 -3.71 7.44 -11.00
CA PHE A 153 -2.42 7.15 -10.41
C PHE A 153 -1.60 8.44 -10.23
N LEU A 154 -1.11 8.64 -9.01
CA LEU A 154 -0.20 9.72 -8.67
C LEU A 154 1.23 9.18 -8.64
N VAL A 155 2.08 9.66 -9.54
CA VAL A 155 3.41 9.09 -9.81
C VAL A 155 4.49 10.12 -9.59
N ARG A 156 5.56 9.71 -8.93
CA ARG A 156 6.76 10.54 -8.84
C ARG A 156 7.45 10.61 -10.20
N ASN A 157 7.71 11.82 -10.68
CA ASN A 157 8.48 12.08 -11.87
C ASN A 157 9.98 11.87 -11.57
N ILE A 158 10.52 10.74 -11.99
CA ILE A 158 11.93 10.37 -11.79
C ILE A 158 12.69 10.69 -13.09
N PRO A 159 13.66 11.62 -13.09
CA PRO A 159 14.47 11.90 -14.27
C PRO A 159 15.14 10.63 -14.81
N GLY A 160 14.96 10.34 -16.10
CA GLY A 160 15.48 9.13 -16.74
C GLY A 160 14.72 7.83 -16.39
N GLY A 161 13.66 7.91 -15.60
CA GLY A 161 12.83 6.76 -15.25
C GLY A 161 12.04 6.25 -16.46
N LEU A 162 11.91 4.94 -16.61
CA LEU A 162 11.23 4.33 -17.78
C LEU A 162 9.77 4.76 -17.89
N MET A 163 8.98 4.65 -16.80
CA MET A 163 7.57 5.01 -16.83
C MET A 163 7.40 6.52 -17.02
N THR A 164 8.20 7.33 -16.36
CA THR A 164 8.12 8.79 -16.50
C THR A 164 8.56 9.24 -17.89
N GLY A 165 9.55 8.56 -18.49
CA GLY A 165 9.91 8.75 -19.89
C GLY A 165 8.78 8.42 -20.86
N PHE A 166 8.04 7.33 -20.62
CA PHE A 166 6.83 7.01 -21.36
C PHE A 166 5.74 8.09 -21.18
N LEU A 167 5.41 8.43 -19.92
CA LEU A 167 4.36 9.41 -19.60
C LEU A 167 4.64 10.81 -20.15
N ALA A 168 5.92 11.18 -20.31
CA ALA A 168 6.31 12.48 -20.92
C ALA A 168 5.86 12.63 -22.38
N THR A 169 5.62 11.52 -23.08
CA THR A 169 5.21 11.49 -24.49
C THR A 169 3.86 10.80 -24.73
N ALA A 170 3.27 10.26 -23.67
CA ALA A 170 2.02 9.54 -23.76
C ALA A 170 0.87 10.44 -24.19
N GLN A 171 0.03 9.91 -25.07
CA GLN A 171 -1.16 10.59 -25.61
C GLN A 171 -2.41 9.78 -25.22
N PRO A 172 -3.58 10.41 -25.08
CA PRO A 172 -4.85 9.72 -24.95
C PRO A 172 -5.03 8.66 -26.05
N GLY A 173 -5.53 7.47 -25.65
CA GLY A 173 -5.72 6.33 -26.53
C GLY A 173 -4.50 5.40 -26.66
N MET A 174 -3.31 5.77 -26.15
CA MET A 174 -2.17 4.86 -26.13
C MET A 174 -2.44 3.67 -25.21
N ALA A 175 -2.18 2.45 -25.71
CA ALA A 175 -2.42 1.21 -24.98
C ALA A 175 -1.39 0.99 -23.88
N VAL A 176 -1.87 0.50 -22.74
CA VAL A 176 -1.06 0.00 -21.62
C VAL A 176 -1.66 -1.30 -21.10
N THR A 177 -0.84 -2.17 -20.53
CA THR A 177 -1.28 -3.37 -19.86
C THR A 177 -0.88 -3.32 -18.40
N PHE A 178 -1.69 -3.92 -17.53
CA PHE A 178 -1.36 -4.04 -16.12
C PHE A 178 -1.92 -5.33 -15.53
N THR A 179 -1.34 -5.76 -14.41
CA THR A 179 -1.84 -6.87 -13.61
C THR A 179 -2.24 -6.37 -12.23
N GLY A 180 -3.42 -6.76 -11.78
CA GLY A 180 -3.93 -6.37 -10.47
C GLY A 180 -5.40 -6.77 -10.24
N PRO A 181 -6.01 -6.27 -9.15
CA PRO A 181 -5.36 -5.53 -8.06
C PRO A 181 -4.45 -6.42 -7.21
N VAL A 182 -3.47 -5.83 -6.57
CA VAL A 182 -2.54 -6.50 -5.65
C VAL A 182 -2.39 -5.69 -4.36
N GLY A 183 -1.82 -6.31 -3.33
CA GLY A 183 -1.50 -5.66 -2.06
C GLY A 183 -2.54 -5.87 -0.96
N GLY A 184 -2.02 -5.87 0.27
CA GLY A 184 -2.81 -5.98 1.52
C GLY A 184 -2.97 -4.64 2.26
N PHE A 185 -2.49 -3.54 1.65
CA PHE A 185 -2.60 -2.19 2.20
C PHE A 185 -3.91 -1.55 1.75
N TYR A 186 -4.99 -1.78 2.50
CA TYR A 186 -6.31 -1.21 2.22
C TYR A 186 -6.97 -0.77 3.53
N LEU A 187 -7.93 0.16 3.44
CA LEU A 187 -8.64 0.67 4.61
C LEU A 187 -9.57 -0.41 5.17
N ARG A 188 -9.36 -0.77 6.43
CA ARG A 188 -10.25 -1.63 7.21
C ARG A 188 -11.40 -0.78 7.79
N PRO A 189 -12.49 -1.42 8.26
CA PRO A 189 -13.49 -0.71 9.04
C PRO A 189 -12.84 0.12 10.15
N VAL A 190 -13.23 1.39 10.26
CA VAL A 190 -12.65 2.32 11.25
C VAL A 190 -13.35 2.08 12.60
N GLU A 191 -12.76 1.22 13.43
CA GLU A 191 -13.30 0.83 14.75
C GLU A 191 -12.62 1.55 15.91
N ARG A 192 -11.55 2.30 15.63
CA ARG A 192 -10.78 3.14 16.56
C ARG A 192 -10.11 4.29 15.82
N PRO A 193 -9.50 5.25 16.55
CA PRO A 193 -8.72 6.31 15.92
C PRO A 193 -7.68 5.78 14.92
N VAL A 194 -7.50 6.49 13.81
CA VAL A 194 -6.56 6.13 12.75
C VAL A 194 -5.54 7.24 12.56
N LEU A 195 -4.26 6.87 12.54
CA LEU A 195 -3.17 7.73 12.10
C LEU A 195 -2.72 7.28 10.71
N MET A 196 -2.71 8.21 9.76
CA MET A 196 -2.20 8.00 8.40
C MET A 196 -0.93 8.83 8.22
N LEU A 197 0.16 8.22 7.73
CA LEU A 197 1.41 8.90 7.44
C LEU A 197 1.76 8.71 5.97
N ALA A 198 1.79 9.81 5.22
CA ALA A 198 2.07 9.80 3.79
C ALA A 198 3.37 10.53 3.46
N GLY A 199 4.21 9.95 2.60
CA GLY A 199 5.42 10.57 2.09
C GLY A 199 5.41 10.74 0.57
N GLY A 200 5.38 12.00 0.07
CA GLY A 200 5.35 12.29 -1.36
C GLY A 200 4.16 11.62 -2.06
N THR A 201 4.42 10.89 -3.15
CA THR A 201 3.36 10.14 -3.87
C THR A 201 2.79 8.96 -3.09
N GLY A 202 3.32 8.65 -1.89
CA GLY A 202 2.68 7.77 -0.91
C GLY A 202 1.32 8.29 -0.41
N LEU A 203 0.93 9.49 -0.81
CA LEU A 203 -0.42 10.00 -0.62
C LEU A 203 -1.45 9.23 -1.47
N ALA A 204 -1.09 8.66 -2.62
CA ALA A 204 -2.00 8.02 -3.56
C ALA A 204 -2.99 7.03 -2.92
N PRO A 205 -2.56 5.99 -2.19
CA PRO A 205 -3.48 5.04 -1.57
C PRO A 205 -4.41 5.69 -0.55
N PHE A 206 -3.97 6.73 0.14
CA PHE A 206 -4.81 7.44 1.11
C PHE A 206 -5.90 8.27 0.44
N LEU A 207 -5.63 8.88 -0.73
CA LEU A 207 -6.68 9.56 -1.51
C LEU A 207 -7.79 8.58 -1.88
N SER A 208 -7.42 7.39 -2.38
CA SER A 208 -8.38 6.33 -2.69
C SER A 208 -9.20 5.90 -1.46
N MET A 209 -8.55 5.70 -0.30
CA MET A 209 -9.19 5.34 0.96
C MET A 209 -10.17 6.41 1.44
N LEU A 210 -9.73 7.68 1.42
CA LEU A 210 -10.50 8.81 1.91
C LEU A 210 -11.69 9.16 1.00
N ASP A 211 -11.55 9.00 -0.32
CA ASP A 211 -12.65 9.22 -1.26
C ASP A 211 -13.78 8.18 -1.10
N GLN A 212 -13.43 6.94 -0.76
CA GLN A 212 -14.41 5.88 -0.46
C GLN A 212 -15.13 6.11 0.87
N LEU A 213 -14.49 6.79 1.82
CA LEU A 213 -15.04 6.98 3.16
C LEU A 213 -16.16 8.01 3.13
N THR A 214 -17.35 7.64 3.60
CA THR A 214 -18.52 8.52 3.65
C THR A 214 -18.72 9.16 5.02
N SER A 215 -18.31 8.46 6.08
CA SER A 215 -18.39 8.94 7.48
C SER A 215 -17.45 8.12 8.35
N THR A 216 -17.14 8.64 9.52
CA THR A 216 -16.40 7.90 10.56
C THR A 216 -16.93 8.22 11.95
N LYS A 217 -16.91 7.21 12.83
CA LYS A 217 -17.21 7.38 14.27
C LYS A 217 -15.97 7.72 15.09
N HIS A 218 -14.78 7.44 14.55
CA HIS A 218 -13.50 7.64 15.20
C HIS A 218 -12.67 8.65 14.39
N PRO A 219 -11.84 9.46 15.04
CA PRO A 219 -11.00 10.42 14.34
C PRO A 219 -9.98 9.74 13.44
N ILE A 220 -9.74 10.36 12.28
CA ILE A 220 -8.68 10.02 11.34
C ILE A 220 -7.79 11.24 11.20
N HIS A 221 -6.50 11.09 11.46
CA HIS A 221 -5.53 12.15 11.25
C HIS A 221 -4.48 11.72 10.22
N LEU A 222 -4.27 12.55 9.19
CA LEU A 222 -3.25 12.33 8.17
C LEU A 222 -2.11 13.34 8.37
N VAL A 223 -0.87 12.84 8.49
CA VAL A 223 0.34 13.68 8.37
C VAL A 223 0.96 13.42 7.01
N TYR A 224 1.00 14.45 6.17
CA TYR A 224 1.51 14.39 4.81
C TYR A 224 2.80 15.17 4.66
N GLY A 225 3.91 14.47 4.45
CA GLY A 225 5.25 15.04 4.32
C GLY A 225 5.76 14.99 2.89
N VAL A 226 6.38 16.09 2.45
CA VAL A 226 7.04 16.21 1.14
C VAL A 226 8.41 16.85 1.28
N THR A 227 9.23 16.77 0.21
CA THR A 227 10.55 17.40 0.22
C THR A 227 10.46 18.90 -0.05
N LYS A 228 9.66 19.33 -1.04
CA LYS A 228 9.49 20.74 -1.43
C LYS A 228 8.01 21.10 -1.52
N ASP A 229 7.69 22.39 -1.43
CA ASP A 229 6.31 22.88 -1.56
C ASP A 229 5.64 22.44 -2.87
N ALA A 230 6.40 22.43 -3.96
CA ALA A 230 5.94 21.98 -5.26
C ALA A 230 5.59 20.48 -5.32
N ASP A 231 5.89 19.69 -4.26
CA ASP A 231 5.53 18.28 -4.17
C ASP A 231 4.18 18.05 -3.46
N LEU A 232 3.55 19.11 -2.89
CA LEU A 232 2.28 19.04 -2.20
C LEU A 232 1.11 18.85 -3.19
N ALA A 233 0.88 17.64 -3.61
CA ALA A 233 -0.23 17.26 -4.48
C ALA A 233 -1.51 16.94 -3.69
N GLY A 234 -2.68 17.09 -4.31
CA GLY A 234 -3.98 16.62 -3.81
C GLY A 234 -4.53 17.35 -2.59
N LEU A 235 -4.04 18.56 -2.27
CA LEU A 235 -4.52 19.33 -1.11
C LEU A 235 -6.01 19.69 -1.26
N ASP A 236 -6.47 20.02 -2.45
CA ASP A 236 -7.86 20.28 -2.78
C ASP A 236 -8.76 19.08 -2.44
N ARG A 237 -8.30 17.87 -2.68
CA ARG A 237 -9.01 16.64 -2.31
C ARG A 237 -9.02 16.43 -0.79
N LEU A 238 -7.91 16.67 -0.11
CA LEU A 238 -7.83 16.59 1.35
C LEU A 238 -8.76 17.60 2.02
N ASP A 239 -8.82 18.83 1.50
CA ASP A 239 -9.74 19.87 1.95
C ASP A 239 -11.21 19.46 1.74
N ALA A 240 -11.53 18.90 0.58
CA ALA A 240 -12.87 18.37 0.30
C ALA A 240 -13.26 17.22 1.24
N VAL A 241 -12.34 16.33 1.58
CA VAL A 241 -12.57 15.27 2.58
C VAL A 241 -12.77 15.86 3.96
N ALA A 242 -11.95 16.82 4.40
CA ALA A 242 -12.08 17.48 5.70
C ALA A 242 -13.40 18.22 5.85
N ALA A 243 -13.87 18.85 4.78
CA ALA A 243 -15.19 19.50 4.76
C ALA A 243 -16.35 18.50 4.84
N ARG A 244 -16.19 17.31 4.25
CA ARG A 244 -17.24 16.28 4.17
C ARG A 244 -17.27 15.36 5.40
N ILE A 245 -16.13 15.11 6.03
CA ILE A 245 -15.96 14.16 7.15
C ILE A 245 -15.43 14.89 8.39
N PRO A 246 -16.30 15.33 9.32
CA PRO A 246 -15.87 16.11 10.50
C PRO A 246 -14.82 15.40 11.38
N GLY A 247 -14.75 14.07 11.33
CA GLY A 247 -13.75 13.27 12.05
C GLY A 247 -12.39 13.16 11.34
N PHE A 248 -12.25 13.72 10.13
CA PHE A 248 -10.98 13.73 9.40
C PHE A 248 -10.28 15.07 9.55
N THR A 249 -8.99 15.01 9.86
CA THR A 249 -8.08 16.16 9.87
C THR A 249 -6.75 15.79 9.21
N TYR A 250 -6.03 16.78 8.72
CA TYR A 250 -4.70 16.53 8.19
C TYR A 250 -3.72 17.66 8.52
N THR A 251 -2.44 17.32 8.47
CA THR A 251 -1.30 18.22 8.65
C THR A 251 -0.32 17.98 7.51
N THR A 252 0.20 19.05 6.92
CA THR A 252 1.29 18.98 5.94
C THR A 252 2.60 19.41 6.56
N CYS A 253 3.73 18.82 6.12
CA CYS A 253 5.06 19.27 6.45
C CYS A 253 5.98 19.19 5.23
N VAL A 254 6.97 20.09 5.17
CA VAL A 254 7.90 20.20 4.07
C VAL A 254 9.32 20.13 4.62
N ALA A 255 10.14 19.23 4.07
CA ALA A 255 11.50 19.02 4.57
C ALA A 255 12.44 20.18 4.23
N ASP A 256 12.18 20.92 3.13
CA ASP A 256 12.99 22.09 2.75
C ASP A 256 12.81 23.21 3.79
N PRO A 257 13.88 23.62 4.49
CA PRO A 257 13.81 24.69 5.49
C PRO A 257 13.53 26.08 4.88
N ALA A 258 13.67 26.24 3.56
CA ALA A 258 13.35 27.49 2.85
C ALA A 258 11.87 27.58 2.46
N SER A 259 11.06 26.55 2.75
CA SER A 259 9.64 26.52 2.47
C SER A 259 8.88 27.64 3.21
N PRO A 260 7.87 28.30 2.61
CA PRO A 260 6.97 29.21 3.31
C PRO A 260 5.94 28.50 4.20
N GLN A 261 5.89 27.17 4.20
CA GLN A 261 4.96 26.40 5.02
C GLN A 261 5.28 26.56 6.52
N ALA A 262 4.24 26.49 7.36
CA ALA A 262 4.41 26.67 8.79
C ALA A 262 5.13 25.48 9.50
N ARG A 263 5.14 24.28 8.86
CA ARG A 263 5.72 23.07 9.43
C ARG A 263 6.87 22.58 8.54
N HIS A 264 8.08 22.64 9.07
CA HIS A 264 9.30 22.17 8.42
C HIS A 264 9.71 20.80 8.99
N GLY A 265 10.41 20.01 8.17
CA GLY A 265 10.96 18.72 8.57
C GLY A 265 10.13 17.54 8.12
N TYR A 266 10.27 16.43 8.83
CA TYR A 266 9.70 15.14 8.45
C TYR A 266 8.47 14.81 9.29
N VAL A 267 7.64 13.88 8.80
CA VAL A 267 6.37 13.48 9.44
C VAL A 267 6.53 13.07 10.92
N THR A 268 7.67 12.49 11.29
CA THR A 268 7.98 12.10 12.68
C THR A 268 8.09 13.27 13.66
N GLN A 269 8.25 14.48 13.15
CA GLN A 269 8.35 15.70 13.94
C GLN A 269 6.98 16.41 14.12
N HIS A 270 5.94 15.89 13.48
CA HIS A 270 4.61 16.53 13.43
C HIS A 270 3.49 15.55 13.79
N LEU A 271 3.72 14.76 14.85
CA LEU A 271 2.75 13.79 15.36
C LEU A 271 1.89 14.34 16.52
N ASP A 272 1.88 15.65 16.71
CA ASP A 272 1.08 16.36 17.72
C ASP A 272 -0.45 16.17 17.54
N GLY A 273 -0.90 15.82 16.33
CA GLY A 273 -2.27 15.40 16.03
C GLY A 273 -2.51 13.89 16.13
N ALA A 274 -1.51 13.10 16.50
CA ALA A 274 -1.65 11.66 16.61
C ALA A 274 -2.62 11.29 17.73
N PRO A 275 -3.46 10.25 17.53
CA PRO A 275 -4.40 9.80 18.54
C PRO A 275 -3.69 9.34 19.81
N ALA A 276 -4.21 9.73 20.98
CA ALA A 276 -3.80 9.17 22.25
C ALA A 276 -4.47 7.80 22.48
N GLY A 277 -3.74 6.85 23.07
CA GLY A 277 -4.25 5.52 23.41
C GLY A 277 -4.20 4.53 22.25
N ALA A 278 -5.20 3.67 22.14
CA ALA A 278 -5.26 2.62 21.12
C ALA A 278 -5.66 3.18 19.74
N PHE A 279 -4.82 3.00 18.72
CA PHE A 279 -5.08 3.46 17.36
C PHE A 279 -4.51 2.49 16.31
N ASP A 280 -5.00 2.62 15.08
CA ASP A 280 -4.45 1.93 13.91
C ASP A 280 -3.54 2.89 13.14
N LEU A 281 -2.36 2.40 12.73
CA LEU A 281 -1.39 3.15 11.94
C LEU A 281 -1.35 2.63 10.50
N TYR A 282 -1.49 3.55 9.55
CA TYR A 282 -1.25 3.34 8.13
C TYR A 282 -0.10 4.22 7.67
N LEU A 283 0.90 3.63 7.03
CA LEU A 283 2.12 4.32 6.61
C LEU A 283 2.46 3.97 5.17
N CYS A 284 2.50 4.98 4.30
CA CYS A 284 2.92 4.81 2.91
C CYS A 284 3.94 5.86 2.51
N GLY A 285 5.10 5.41 2.03
CA GLY A 285 6.19 6.28 1.63
C GLY A 285 7.50 5.53 1.37
N PRO A 286 8.60 6.27 1.17
CA PRO A 286 9.91 5.68 0.90
C PRO A 286 10.44 4.89 2.09
N PRO A 287 11.29 3.87 1.86
CA PRO A 287 11.84 3.03 2.93
C PRO A 287 12.46 3.78 4.11
N PRO A 288 13.27 4.84 3.92
CA PRO A 288 13.83 5.59 5.05
C PRO A 288 12.76 6.24 5.94
N MET A 289 11.62 6.67 5.39
CA MET A 289 10.51 7.20 6.17
C MET A 289 9.86 6.10 7.02
N VAL A 290 9.69 4.90 6.47
CA VAL A 290 9.11 3.77 7.20
C VAL A 290 9.99 3.37 8.38
N GLU A 291 11.31 3.36 8.20
CA GLU A 291 12.29 3.08 9.25
C GLU A 291 12.25 4.17 10.33
N ALA A 292 12.35 5.44 9.94
CA ALA A 292 12.31 6.55 10.88
C ALA A 292 11.02 6.60 11.73
N VAL A 293 9.87 6.24 11.16
CA VAL A 293 8.61 6.16 11.90
C VAL A 293 8.64 5.01 12.91
N ARG A 294 9.19 3.85 12.55
CA ARG A 294 9.34 2.72 13.48
C ARG A 294 10.25 3.09 14.64
N ASP A 295 11.43 3.60 14.33
CA ASP A 295 12.41 4.01 15.34
C ASP A 295 11.82 5.07 16.31
N HIS A 296 11.05 6.02 15.76
CA HIS A 296 10.38 7.04 16.56
C HIS A 296 9.36 6.43 17.54
N PHE A 297 8.53 5.50 17.08
CA PHE A 297 7.52 4.84 17.92
C PHE A 297 8.15 3.91 18.94
N ASP A 298 9.18 3.16 18.56
CA ASP A 298 9.92 2.28 19.47
C ASP A 298 10.60 3.11 20.57
N ALA A 299 11.25 4.22 20.21
CA ALA A 299 11.89 5.12 21.17
C ALA A 299 10.90 5.81 22.11
N ALA A 300 9.70 6.12 21.64
CA ALA A 300 8.64 6.72 22.43
C ALA A 300 7.79 5.69 23.22
N GLY A 301 8.01 4.40 23.04
CA GLY A 301 7.22 3.33 23.64
C GLY A 301 5.76 3.31 23.14
N ILE A 302 5.50 3.83 21.95
CA ILE A 302 4.16 3.90 21.35
C ILE A 302 3.91 2.64 20.51
N ILE A 303 2.92 1.85 20.91
CA ILE A 303 2.56 0.61 20.21
C ILE A 303 1.16 0.75 19.62
N PRO A 304 1.01 0.98 18.29
CA PRO A 304 -0.29 0.97 17.64
C PRO A 304 -0.91 -0.44 17.70
N VAL A 305 -2.24 -0.53 17.72
CA VAL A 305 -2.97 -1.82 17.69
C VAL A 305 -2.69 -2.56 16.38
N SER A 306 -2.61 -1.82 15.27
CA SER A 306 -2.16 -2.35 14.00
C SER A 306 -1.19 -1.39 13.32
N PHE A 307 -0.16 -1.93 12.67
CA PHE A 307 0.84 -1.18 11.93
C PHE A 307 0.89 -1.68 10.48
N ARG A 308 0.20 -1.00 9.59
CA ARG A 308 0.10 -1.35 8.17
C ARG A 308 0.99 -0.45 7.34
N THR A 309 1.80 -1.05 6.48
CA THR A 309 2.77 -0.29 5.67
C THR A 309 2.72 -0.72 4.22
N GLU A 310 2.87 0.25 3.32
CA GLU A 310 3.24 0.03 1.93
C GLU A 310 4.52 0.80 1.63
N LYS A 311 5.56 0.07 1.21
CA LYS A 311 6.86 0.67 0.88
C LYS A 311 6.95 0.90 -0.62
N PHE A 312 7.29 2.10 -1.03
CA PHE A 312 7.63 2.39 -2.42
C PHE A 312 9.11 2.08 -2.66
N ASN A 313 9.40 0.83 -2.97
CA ASN A 313 10.76 0.45 -3.34
C ASN A 313 11.11 1.04 -4.71
N PRO A 314 12.30 1.65 -4.85
CA PRO A 314 12.80 1.99 -6.18
C PRO A 314 12.84 0.74 -7.03
N SER A 315 12.18 0.75 -8.18
CA SER A 315 12.20 -0.39 -9.09
C SER A 315 13.61 -0.53 -9.65
N GLY A 316 14.29 -1.60 -9.29
CA GLY A 316 15.52 -2.13 -9.88
C GLY A 316 16.64 -1.11 -10.16
N VAL A 317 17.63 -1.10 -9.29
CA VAL A 317 19.01 -0.93 -9.76
C VAL A 317 19.53 -2.31 -10.06
#